data_913a293cbef4cfb479f6e244aba1cde2
#
_entry.id   913a293cbef4cfb479f6e244aba1cde2
#
_cell.length_a   1.000
_cell.length_b   1.000
_cell.length_c   1.000
_cell.angle_alpha   90.00
_cell.angle_beta   90.00
_cell.angle_gamma   90.00
#
_symmetry.space_group_name_H-M   'P 1'
#
loop_
_entity.id
_entity.type
_entity.pdbx_description
1 polymer ?
#
loop_
_entity_poly.entity_id
_entity_poly.type
_entity_poly.pdbx_seq_one_letter_code
_entity_poly.pdbx_strand_id
1 'polypeptide(L)'
;VEMSIPGMNQIQVNSEIGLTFAEVLRSILRQDPDIIMIGEIRDDETAKIAVRASITGHLVLSTLHTNNALNTIERLRDMDVETYLLASSLNGIISQKLARRICPHCMKKRPAIDYERKLVKKNLGIDITELAYAEGCSYCVGGYKGRIAIHEVLVISQEIRDAISNGMPKEELRKLVYKDNTTTLLQDGLQKGLQNKTTIEEILRLVELDDESVKIVSATNNLF
;
A
#
# COMPACT_ATOMS: atom_id res chain seq x y z
N VAL A 1 4.31 6.95 -19.87
CA VAL A 1 3.04 7.69 -19.69
C VAL A 1 1.89 6.75 -20.00
N GLU A 2 1.09 6.42 -19.01
CA GLU A 2 -0.07 5.52 -19.18
C GLU A 2 -1.31 6.31 -19.63
N MET A 3 -1.42 7.55 -19.17
CA MET A 3 -2.54 8.44 -19.51
C MET A 3 -2.02 9.84 -19.79
N SER A 4 -2.52 10.46 -20.86
CA SER A 4 -2.28 11.89 -21.12
C SER A 4 -3.18 12.72 -20.20
N ILE A 5 -2.58 13.62 -19.42
CA ILE A 5 -3.30 14.48 -18.48
C ILE A 5 -3.17 15.93 -18.97
N PRO A 6 -4.26 16.60 -19.35
CA PRO A 6 -4.22 17.99 -19.79
C PRO A 6 -3.64 18.91 -18.70
N GLY A 7 -2.78 19.82 -19.09
CA GLY A 7 -2.13 20.78 -18.18
C GLY A 7 -0.91 20.26 -17.43
N MET A 8 -0.51 19.01 -17.66
CA MET A 8 0.73 18.45 -17.12
C MET A 8 1.77 18.25 -18.23
N ASN A 9 3.00 18.66 -17.97
CA ASN A 9 4.14 18.31 -18.81
C ASN A 9 4.52 16.85 -18.55
N GLN A 10 4.44 16.02 -19.57
CA GLN A 10 4.67 14.58 -19.45
C GLN A 10 5.76 14.12 -20.42
N ILE A 11 6.73 13.37 -19.91
CA ILE A 11 7.83 12.82 -20.68
C ILE A 11 7.75 11.31 -20.66
N GLN A 12 7.72 10.67 -21.80
CA GLN A 12 7.81 9.22 -21.93
C GLN A 12 9.29 8.81 -21.96
N VAL A 13 9.70 8.02 -20.95
CA VAL A 13 11.05 7.42 -20.92
C VAL A 13 11.19 6.34 -21.99
N ASN A 14 12.40 6.21 -22.53
CA ASN A 14 12.78 5.17 -23.49
C ASN A 14 14.24 4.77 -23.25
N SER A 15 14.42 3.66 -22.53
CA SER A 15 15.74 3.17 -22.14
C SER A 15 16.61 2.72 -23.33
N GLU A 16 15.98 2.34 -24.46
CA GLU A 16 16.71 1.92 -25.66
C GLU A 16 17.57 3.03 -26.27
N ILE A 17 17.15 4.27 -26.11
CA ILE A 17 17.88 5.46 -26.58
C ILE A 17 18.56 6.23 -25.45
N GLY A 18 18.68 5.65 -24.26
CA GLY A 18 19.30 6.26 -23.11
C GLY A 18 18.42 7.29 -22.36
N LEU A 19 17.17 7.49 -22.76
CA LEU A 19 16.23 8.40 -22.07
C LEU A 19 15.63 7.68 -20.85
N THR A 20 16.41 7.54 -19.80
CA THR A 20 16.03 6.87 -18.53
C THR A 20 15.31 7.80 -17.57
N PHE A 21 14.71 7.25 -16.49
CA PHE A 21 14.12 8.06 -15.42
C PHE A 21 15.14 9.00 -14.79
N ALA A 22 16.36 8.55 -14.56
CA ALA A 22 17.43 9.35 -13.97
C ALA A 22 17.84 10.54 -14.87
N GLU A 23 18.04 10.31 -16.18
CA GLU A 23 18.40 11.36 -17.13
C GLU A 23 17.28 12.40 -17.30
N VAL A 24 16.04 11.93 -17.42
CA VAL A 24 14.88 12.83 -17.50
C VAL A 24 14.74 13.66 -16.24
N LEU A 25 14.89 13.04 -15.06
CA LEU A 25 14.76 13.72 -13.78
C LEU A 25 15.82 14.83 -13.60
N ARG A 26 17.09 14.57 -13.99
CA ARG A 26 18.14 15.59 -13.98
C ARG A 26 17.80 16.78 -14.86
N SER A 27 17.16 16.54 -15.99
CA SER A 27 16.75 17.59 -16.93
C SER A 27 15.55 18.38 -16.40
N ILE A 28 14.56 17.71 -15.80
CA ILE A 28 13.38 18.33 -15.21
C ILE A 28 13.75 19.26 -14.07
N LEU A 29 14.69 18.87 -13.20
CA LEU A 29 15.17 19.69 -12.07
C LEU A 29 15.77 21.04 -12.48
N ARG A 30 16.12 21.23 -13.75
CA ARG A 30 16.60 22.51 -14.31
C ARG A 30 15.48 23.34 -14.94
N GLN A 31 14.24 22.89 -14.86
CA GLN A 31 13.07 23.59 -15.41
C GLN A 31 12.22 24.27 -14.32
N ASP A 32 12.80 24.42 -13.10
CA ASP A 32 12.17 25.06 -11.94
C ASP A 32 10.76 24.48 -11.62
N PRO A 33 10.62 23.16 -11.44
CA PRO A 33 9.32 22.55 -11.15
C PRO A 33 9.03 22.62 -9.65
N ASP A 34 7.80 22.93 -9.25
CA ASP A 34 7.36 22.80 -7.85
C ASP A 34 7.03 21.33 -7.49
N ILE A 35 6.44 20.61 -8.43
CA ILE A 35 5.94 19.24 -8.23
C ILE A 35 6.50 18.32 -9.32
N ILE A 36 7.11 17.24 -8.91
CA ILE A 36 7.66 16.22 -9.80
C ILE A 36 6.96 14.89 -9.53
N MET A 37 6.43 14.25 -10.57
CA MET A 37 5.92 12.89 -10.48
C MET A 37 6.81 11.95 -11.29
N ILE A 38 7.41 10.99 -10.61
CA ILE A 38 8.19 9.90 -11.21
C ILE A 38 7.25 8.69 -11.27
N GLY A 39 6.99 8.16 -12.46
CA GLY A 39 6.07 7.05 -12.65
C GLY A 39 6.36 5.88 -11.72
N GLU A 40 7.64 5.50 -11.62
CA GLU A 40 8.13 4.51 -10.64
C GLU A 40 9.63 4.68 -10.39
N ILE A 41 10.09 4.24 -9.22
CA ILE A 41 11.50 4.11 -8.89
C ILE A 41 11.85 2.62 -8.89
N ARG A 42 12.80 2.23 -9.77
CA ARG A 42 13.27 0.83 -9.92
C ARG A 42 14.73 0.65 -9.56
N ASP A 43 15.51 1.72 -9.60
CA ASP A 43 16.97 1.71 -9.46
C ASP A 43 17.44 2.73 -8.43
N ASP A 44 18.66 2.54 -7.94
CA ASP A 44 19.30 3.35 -6.91
C ASP A 44 19.62 4.76 -7.40
N GLU A 45 19.97 4.93 -8.67
CA GLU A 45 20.29 6.26 -9.24
C GLU A 45 19.06 7.16 -9.23
N THR A 46 17.92 6.65 -9.73
CA THR A 46 16.65 7.39 -9.72
C THR A 46 16.20 7.69 -8.28
N ALA A 47 16.32 6.71 -7.36
CA ALA A 47 15.97 6.88 -5.95
C ALA A 47 16.77 8.02 -5.29
N LYS A 48 18.09 8.03 -5.47
CA LYS A 48 18.99 9.04 -4.90
C LYS A 48 18.70 10.45 -5.44
N ILE A 49 18.41 10.58 -6.75
CA ILE A 49 18.06 11.88 -7.35
C ILE A 49 16.70 12.37 -6.81
N ALA A 50 15.70 11.48 -6.75
CA ALA A 50 14.35 11.80 -6.25
C ALA A 50 14.37 12.29 -4.80
N VAL A 51 15.11 11.60 -3.93
CA VAL A 51 15.27 11.96 -2.52
C VAL A 51 15.99 13.32 -2.38
N ARG A 52 17.05 13.56 -3.14
CA ARG A 52 17.76 14.86 -3.13
C ARG A 52 16.87 16.00 -3.63
N ALA A 53 16.07 15.76 -4.67
CA ALA A 53 15.10 16.75 -5.17
C ALA A 53 14.08 17.12 -4.08
N SER A 54 13.57 16.15 -3.34
CA SER A 54 12.65 16.39 -2.21
C SER A 54 13.29 17.26 -1.12
N ILE A 55 14.56 17.00 -0.75
CA ILE A 55 15.28 17.77 0.26
C ILE A 55 15.55 19.22 -0.21
N THR A 56 15.71 19.44 -1.52
CA THR A 56 15.95 20.78 -2.08
C THR A 56 14.67 21.59 -2.37
N GLY A 57 13.51 21.12 -1.85
CA GLY A 57 12.27 21.90 -1.83
C GLY A 57 11.19 21.47 -2.81
N HIS A 58 11.44 20.47 -3.66
CA HIS A 58 10.45 19.96 -4.58
C HIS A 58 9.49 18.97 -3.91
N LEU A 59 8.20 19.04 -4.22
CA LEU A 59 7.28 17.95 -3.89
C LEU A 59 7.47 16.81 -4.89
N VAL A 60 8.06 15.72 -4.42
CA VAL A 60 8.29 14.53 -5.25
C VAL A 60 7.27 13.45 -4.94
N LEU A 61 6.53 13.03 -5.95
CA LEU A 61 5.59 11.91 -5.92
C LEU A 61 6.14 10.77 -6.76
N SER A 62 6.07 9.54 -6.24
CA SER A 62 6.51 8.36 -6.98
C SER A 62 5.77 7.11 -6.55
N THR A 63 5.95 6.02 -7.30
CA THR A 63 5.49 4.69 -6.93
C THR A 63 6.67 3.74 -6.75
N LEU A 64 6.47 2.77 -5.86
CA LEU A 64 7.36 1.62 -5.67
C LEU A 64 6.51 0.36 -5.56
N HIS A 65 7.03 -0.77 -6.06
CA HIS A 65 6.36 -2.06 -5.93
C HIS A 65 6.73 -2.71 -4.61
N THR A 66 5.91 -2.50 -3.58
CA THR A 66 6.07 -3.06 -2.23
C THR A 66 4.75 -3.59 -1.70
N ASN A 67 4.80 -4.51 -0.74
CA ASN A 67 3.61 -5.17 -0.22
C ASN A 67 2.85 -4.33 0.83
N ASN A 68 3.55 -3.45 1.54
CA ASN A 68 3.01 -2.55 2.56
C ASN A 68 3.88 -1.29 2.70
N ALA A 69 3.44 -0.32 3.50
CA ALA A 69 4.13 0.95 3.66
C ALA A 69 5.53 0.80 4.31
N LEU A 70 5.67 -0.09 5.29
CA LEU A 70 6.95 -0.32 5.96
C LEU A 70 8.02 -0.88 4.99
N ASN A 71 7.62 -1.81 4.12
CA ASN A 71 8.53 -2.39 3.13
C ASN A 71 9.03 -1.35 2.11
N THR A 72 8.34 -0.23 1.93
CA THR A 72 8.81 0.88 1.10
C THR A 72 10.06 1.53 1.68
N ILE A 73 10.13 1.72 3.00
CA ILE A 73 11.31 2.27 3.68
C ILE A 73 12.51 1.33 3.48
N GLU A 74 12.31 0.04 3.70
CA GLU A 74 13.36 -0.97 3.48
C GLU A 74 13.81 -1.00 2.01
N ARG A 75 12.86 -0.96 1.08
CA ARG A 75 13.19 -0.97 -0.36
C ARG A 75 14.06 0.22 -0.78
N LEU A 76 13.82 1.40 -0.21
CA LEU A 76 14.65 2.57 -0.46
C LEU A 76 16.04 2.45 0.19
N ARG A 77 16.13 1.80 1.35
CA ARG A 77 17.44 1.43 1.97
C ARG A 77 18.21 0.45 1.10
N ASP A 78 17.55 -0.57 0.55
CA ASP A 78 18.15 -1.56 -0.36
C ASP A 78 18.64 -0.92 -1.68
N MET A 79 18.12 0.26 -2.04
CA MET A 79 18.57 1.09 -3.16
C MET A 79 19.69 2.08 -2.75
N ASP A 80 20.43 1.78 -1.68
CA ASP A 80 21.56 2.60 -1.18
C ASP A 80 21.19 4.08 -0.92
N VAL A 81 19.95 4.36 -0.51
CA VAL A 81 19.60 5.68 -0.02
C VAL A 81 19.92 5.77 1.47
N GLU A 82 20.74 6.71 1.82
CA GLU A 82 21.18 6.90 3.20
C GLU A 82 20.00 7.22 4.13
N THR A 83 19.98 6.62 5.32
CA THR A 83 18.85 6.69 6.25
C THR A 83 18.49 8.11 6.68
N TYR A 84 19.50 8.99 6.85
CA TYR A 84 19.26 10.39 7.21
C TYR A 84 18.61 11.20 6.08
N LEU A 85 18.89 10.85 4.81
CA LEU A 85 18.23 11.47 3.66
C LEU A 85 16.78 11.00 3.56
N LEU A 86 16.52 9.69 3.76
CA LEU A 86 15.17 9.15 3.82
C LEU A 86 14.33 9.81 4.92
N ALA A 87 14.90 9.92 6.11
CA ALA A 87 14.25 10.58 7.24
C ALA A 87 13.87 12.03 6.93
N SER A 88 14.71 12.75 6.21
CA SER A 88 14.49 14.15 5.86
C SER A 88 13.51 14.35 4.70
N SER A 89 13.41 13.40 3.77
CA SER A 89 12.64 13.51 2.52
C SER A 89 11.24 12.92 2.60
N LEU A 90 11.05 11.80 3.33
CA LEU A 90 9.77 11.11 3.38
C LEU A 90 8.75 11.89 4.23
N ASN A 91 7.59 12.19 3.64
CA ASN A 91 6.46 12.81 4.33
C ASN A 91 5.32 11.81 4.58
N GLY A 92 5.11 10.88 3.67
CA GLY A 92 4.09 9.85 3.81
C GLY A 92 4.25 8.75 2.77
N ILE A 93 3.67 7.60 3.08
CA ILE A 93 3.64 6.43 2.22
C ILE A 93 2.21 5.92 2.17
N ILE A 94 1.70 5.70 0.95
CA ILE A 94 0.38 5.12 0.73
C ILE A 94 0.58 3.76 0.07
N SER A 95 0.25 2.68 0.77
CA SER A 95 0.15 1.36 0.17
C SER A 95 -1.29 1.10 -0.26
N GLN A 96 -1.47 0.57 -1.47
CA GLN A 96 -2.78 0.34 -2.05
C GLN A 96 -2.86 -1.02 -2.74
N LYS A 97 -3.99 -1.70 -2.55
CA LYS A 97 -4.36 -2.89 -3.35
C LYS A 97 -5.79 -2.77 -3.85
N LEU A 98 -6.09 -3.41 -4.96
CA LEU A 98 -7.43 -3.43 -5.55
C LEU A 98 -8.12 -4.75 -5.23
N ALA A 99 -9.14 -4.71 -4.39
CA ALA A 99 -10.03 -5.82 -4.10
C ALA A 99 -11.21 -5.84 -5.09
N ARG A 100 -11.71 -7.02 -5.44
CA ARG A 100 -12.92 -7.16 -6.23
C ARG A 100 -14.13 -6.73 -5.39
N ARG A 101 -15.03 -5.96 -5.99
CA ARG A 101 -16.28 -5.57 -5.33
C ARG A 101 -17.29 -6.70 -5.44
N ILE A 102 -17.97 -6.99 -4.34
CA ILE A 102 -19.07 -7.94 -4.32
C ILE A 102 -20.20 -7.45 -5.24
N CYS A 103 -20.80 -8.35 -5.99
CA CYS A 103 -21.89 -8.02 -6.90
C CYS A 103 -23.17 -7.70 -6.10
N PRO A 104 -23.77 -6.53 -6.26
CA PRO A 104 -24.99 -6.18 -5.53
C PRO A 104 -26.21 -7.01 -5.91
N HIS A 105 -26.21 -7.64 -7.11
CA HIS A 105 -27.33 -8.43 -7.60
C HIS A 105 -27.41 -9.83 -6.99
N CYS A 106 -26.27 -10.41 -6.59
CA CYS A 106 -26.23 -11.77 -6.06
C CYS A 106 -25.54 -11.88 -4.69
N MET A 107 -25.29 -10.74 -4.05
CA MET A 107 -24.79 -10.70 -2.68
C MET A 107 -25.83 -11.30 -1.74
N LYS A 108 -25.38 -12.21 -0.88
CA LYS A 108 -26.12 -12.80 0.22
C LYS A 108 -25.32 -12.68 1.50
N LYS A 109 -25.97 -12.95 2.63
CA LYS A 109 -25.33 -13.03 3.93
C LYS A 109 -25.32 -14.46 4.44
N ARG A 110 -24.28 -14.80 5.18
CA ARG A 110 -24.16 -16.07 5.87
C ARG A 110 -23.64 -15.85 7.30
N PRO A 111 -23.87 -16.78 8.22
CA PRO A 111 -23.22 -16.75 9.52
C PRO A 111 -21.69 -16.66 9.37
N ALA A 112 -21.08 -15.81 10.18
CA ALA A 112 -19.62 -15.72 10.25
C ALA A 112 -19.07 -16.98 10.95
N ILE A 113 -18.07 -17.60 10.35
CA ILE A 113 -17.39 -18.75 10.96
C ILE A 113 -16.36 -18.32 12.00
N ASP A 114 -15.86 -19.23 12.80
CA ASP A 114 -15.10 -18.94 14.01
C ASP A 114 -13.83 -18.11 13.74
N TYR A 115 -13.04 -18.47 12.72
CA TYR A 115 -11.82 -17.71 12.40
C TYR A 115 -12.12 -16.28 11.91
N GLU A 116 -13.21 -16.08 11.17
CA GLU A 116 -13.61 -14.75 10.69
C GLU A 116 -13.98 -13.83 11.86
N ARG A 117 -14.75 -14.37 12.83
CA ARG A 117 -15.08 -13.67 14.08
C ARG A 117 -13.84 -13.26 14.85
N LYS A 118 -12.91 -14.22 15.06
CA LYS A 118 -11.65 -13.96 15.77
C LYS A 118 -10.78 -12.94 15.03
N LEU A 119 -10.67 -13.04 13.72
CA LEU A 119 -9.89 -12.14 12.90
C LEU A 119 -10.41 -10.70 12.96
N VAL A 120 -11.72 -10.52 12.77
CA VAL A 120 -12.37 -9.20 12.84
C VAL A 120 -12.27 -8.63 14.27
N LYS A 121 -12.54 -9.43 15.30
CA LYS A 121 -12.42 -9.00 16.69
C LYS A 121 -10.99 -8.56 17.04
N LYS A 122 -9.98 -9.33 16.62
CA LYS A 122 -8.57 -8.99 16.86
C LYS A 122 -8.18 -7.66 16.20
N ASN A 123 -8.55 -7.48 14.92
CA ASN A 123 -8.05 -6.36 14.13
C ASN A 123 -8.89 -5.08 14.23
N LEU A 124 -10.19 -5.20 14.53
CA LEU A 124 -11.12 -4.07 14.58
C LEU A 124 -11.81 -3.90 15.94
N GLY A 125 -11.68 -4.86 16.86
CA GLY A 125 -12.39 -4.83 18.14
C GLY A 125 -13.90 -5.09 18.05
N ILE A 126 -14.40 -5.52 16.88
CA ILE A 126 -15.83 -5.67 16.57
C ILE A 126 -16.23 -7.14 16.64
N ASP A 127 -17.32 -7.45 17.33
CA ASP A 127 -17.96 -8.76 17.27
C ASP A 127 -18.96 -8.81 16.12
N ILE A 128 -18.89 -9.87 15.30
CA ILE A 128 -19.74 -10.05 14.13
C ILE A 128 -20.50 -11.38 14.21
N THR A 129 -21.70 -11.40 13.65
CA THR A 129 -22.54 -12.61 13.57
C THR A 129 -22.70 -13.12 12.16
N GLU A 130 -22.67 -12.21 11.15
CA GLU A 130 -22.87 -12.53 9.75
C GLU A 130 -21.93 -11.74 8.85
N LEU A 131 -21.69 -12.26 7.66
CA LEU A 131 -20.86 -11.65 6.62
C LEU A 131 -21.51 -11.81 5.24
N ALA A 132 -21.23 -10.84 4.36
CA ALA A 132 -21.59 -10.96 2.97
C ALA A 132 -20.69 -11.97 2.24
N TYR A 133 -21.27 -12.75 1.34
CA TYR A 133 -20.55 -13.62 0.43
C TYR A 133 -21.02 -13.41 -1.00
N ALA A 134 -20.19 -13.84 -1.96
CA ALA A 134 -20.46 -13.70 -3.38
C ALA A 134 -20.96 -15.05 -3.94
N GLU A 135 -22.18 -15.09 -4.44
CA GLU A 135 -22.77 -16.32 -5.00
C GLU A 135 -22.48 -16.49 -6.50
N GLY A 136 -22.64 -15.43 -7.27
CA GLY A 136 -22.53 -15.45 -8.72
C GLY A 136 -23.89 -15.30 -9.40
N CYS A 137 -23.91 -14.58 -10.55
CA CYS A 137 -25.09 -14.40 -11.39
C CYS A 137 -24.69 -13.95 -12.81
N SER A 138 -25.68 -13.78 -13.69
CA SER A 138 -25.44 -13.33 -15.07
C SER A 138 -24.89 -11.92 -15.21
N TYR A 139 -24.92 -11.10 -14.16
CA TYR A 139 -24.41 -9.70 -14.14
C TYR A 139 -22.98 -9.57 -13.64
N CYS A 140 -22.32 -10.67 -13.26
CA CYS A 140 -21.01 -10.63 -12.62
C CYS A 140 -20.13 -11.85 -12.99
N VAL A 141 -18.87 -11.82 -12.59
CA VAL A 141 -17.95 -12.95 -12.74
C VAL A 141 -17.63 -13.50 -11.35
N GLY A 142 -18.06 -14.72 -11.06
CA GLY A 142 -17.80 -15.40 -9.79
C GLY A 142 -18.27 -14.63 -8.55
N GLY A 143 -19.40 -13.91 -8.64
CA GLY A 143 -19.93 -13.10 -7.54
C GLY A 143 -19.36 -11.68 -7.40
N TYR A 144 -18.45 -11.27 -8.30
CA TYR A 144 -17.79 -9.96 -8.21
C TYR A 144 -17.98 -9.11 -9.46
N LYS A 145 -18.10 -7.78 -9.28
CA LYS A 145 -18.21 -6.80 -10.36
C LYS A 145 -17.49 -5.49 -10.01
N GLY A 146 -16.46 -5.15 -10.78
CA GLY A 146 -15.63 -3.98 -10.53
C GLY A 146 -14.63 -4.17 -9.37
N ARG A 147 -13.95 -3.10 -9.00
CA ARG A 147 -12.88 -3.11 -8.00
C ARG A 147 -13.08 -1.98 -7.00
N ILE A 148 -12.51 -2.15 -5.82
CA ILE A 148 -12.41 -1.12 -4.76
C ILE A 148 -11.00 -1.13 -4.21
N ALA A 149 -10.43 0.03 -4.00
CA ALA A 149 -9.12 0.14 -3.37
C ALA A 149 -9.22 -0.11 -1.86
N ILE A 150 -8.22 -0.77 -1.31
CA ILE A 150 -7.91 -0.82 0.12
C ILE A 150 -6.58 -0.11 0.33
N HIS A 151 -6.46 0.64 1.42
CA HIS A 151 -5.33 1.52 1.65
C HIS A 151 -4.71 1.31 3.03
N GLU A 152 -3.40 1.52 3.10
CA GLU A 152 -2.64 1.76 4.31
C GLU A 152 -1.93 3.09 4.12
N VAL A 153 -2.16 4.05 5.01
CA VAL A 153 -1.56 5.39 4.94
C VAL A 153 -0.65 5.59 6.14
N LEU A 154 0.64 5.68 5.88
CA LEU A 154 1.65 5.96 6.88
C LEU A 154 2.11 7.42 6.75
N VAL A 155 1.77 8.23 7.73
CA VAL A 155 2.32 9.58 7.87
C VAL A 155 3.65 9.49 8.65
N ILE A 156 4.71 10.06 8.11
CA ILE A 156 6.03 10.02 8.74
C ILE A 156 6.10 11.09 9.83
N SER A 157 5.81 10.71 11.06
CA SER A 157 5.94 11.57 12.24
C SER A 157 7.40 11.85 12.58
N GLN A 158 7.66 12.81 13.48
CA GLN A 158 9.02 13.09 13.93
C GLN A 158 9.68 11.87 14.60
N GLU A 159 8.91 11.11 15.40
CA GLU A 159 9.40 9.89 16.06
C GLU A 159 9.82 8.81 15.02
N ILE A 160 9.04 8.66 13.93
CA ILE A 160 9.38 7.75 12.84
C ILE A 160 10.60 8.26 12.07
N ARG A 161 10.73 9.58 11.83
CA ARG A 161 11.90 10.18 11.21
C ARG A 161 13.17 9.89 11.99
N ASP A 162 13.15 10.09 13.29
CA ASP A 162 14.29 9.86 14.18
C ASP A 162 14.68 8.37 14.18
N ALA A 163 13.71 7.49 14.20
CA ALA A 163 13.92 6.03 14.09
C ALA A 163 14.56 5.63 12.76
N ILE A 164 14.07 6.17 11.64
CA ILE A 164 14.65 5.92 10.30
C ILE A 164 16.08 6.45 10.23
N SER A 165 16.32 7.69 10.69
CA SER A 165 17.64 8.33 10.68
C SER A 165 18.68 7.55 11.47
N ASN A 166 18.30 7.01 12.62
CA ASN A 166 19.15 6.18 13.48
C ASN A 166 19.33 4.75 12.97
N GLY A 167 18.76 4.41 11.82
CA GLY A 167 18.89 3.06 11.25
C GLY A 167 18.17 1.99 12.06
N MET A 168 17.06 2.33 12.74
CA MET A 168 16.30 1.38 13.56
C MET A 168 15.98 0.12 12.77
N PRO A 169 16.15 -1.09 13.36
CA PRO A 169 15.81 -2.35 12.71
C PRO A 169 14.34 -2.43 12.34
N LYS A 170 14.04 -3.14 11.25
CA LYS A 170 12.67 -3.27 10.70
C LYS A 170 11.62 -3.68 11.72
N GLU A 171 11.93 -4.64 12.58
CA GLU A 171 10.97 -5.16 13.57
C GLU A 171 10.64 -4.15 14.67
N GLU A 172 11.60 -3.31 15.05
CA GLU A 172 11.37 -2.24 16.01
C GLU A 172 10.61 -1.08 15.35
N LEU A 173 11.00 -0.70 14.13
CA LEU A 173 10.29 0.30 13.34
C LEU A 173 8.84 -0.12 13.07
N ARG A 174 8.57 -1.41 12.85
CA ARG A 174 7.23 -1.95 12.70
C ARG A 174 6.36 -1.69 13.94
N LYS A 175 6.89 -1.94 15.12
CA LYS A 175 6.17 -1.69 16.37
C LYS A 175 5.83 -0.21 16.53
N LEU A 176 6.75 0.67 16.14
CA LEU A 176 6.55 2.11 16.19
C LEU A 176 5.49 2.59 15.19
N VAL A 177 5.61 2.16 13.93
CA VAL A 177 4.70 2.55 12.83
C VAL A 177 3.25 2.15 13.10
N TYR A 178 3.04 0.95 13.63
CA TYR A 178 1.69 0.41 13.88
C TYR A 178 1.22 0.55 15.33
N LYS A 179 1.94 1.32 16.16
CA LYS A 179 1.58 1.56 17.55
C LYS A 179 0.28 2.34 17.70
N ASP A 180 0.14 3.43 16.94
CA ASP A 180 -0.96 4.38 17.07
C ASP A 180 -1.55 4.72 15.68
N ASN A 181 -2.85 4.46 15.51
CA ASN A 181 -3.72 4.97 14.42
C ASN A 181 -3.31 4.72 12.96
N THR A 182 -2.24 3.99 12.67
CA THR A 182 -1.96 3.57 11.30
C THR A 182 -2.87 2.41 10.94
N THR A 183 -3.90 2.67 10.15
CA THR A 183 -4.79 1.61 9.65
C THR A 183 -4.04 0.75 8.65
N THR A 184 -3.92 -0.55 8.91
CA THR A 184 -3.27 -1.48 7.99
C THR A 184 -4.16 -1.82 6.79
N LEU A 185 -3.57 -2.34 5.70
CA LEU A 185 -4.33 -2.87 4.56
C LEU A 185 -5.38 -3.90 4.99
N LEU A 186 -5.05 -4.77 5.97
CA LEU A 186 -5.98 -5.76 6.51
C LEU A 186 -7.17 -5.08 7.20
N GLN A 187 -6.91 -4.11 8.08
CA GLN A 187 -7.98 -3.41 8.80
C GLN A 187 -8.92 -2.66 7.87
N ASP A 188 -8.39 -1.89 6.90
CA ASP A 188 -9.21 -1.18 5.90
C ASP A 188 -10.01 -2.19 5.04
N GLY A 189 -9.39 -3.29 4.64
CA GLY A 189 -10.04 -4.36 3.91
C GLY A 189 -11.19 -5.01 4.70
N LEU A 190 -10.96 -5.35 5.97
CA LEU A 190 -11.99 -5.91 6.85
C LEU A 190 -13.15 -4.94 7.05
N GLN A 191 -12.87 -3.64 7.27
CA GLN A 191 -13.93 -2.62 7.36
C GLN A 191 -14.79 -2.57 6.08
N LYS A 192 -14.16 -2.62 4.89
CA LYS A 192 -14.88 -2.68 3.60
C LYS A 192 -15.66 -3.97 3.42
N GLY A 193 -15.17 -5.08 3.97
CA GLY A 193 -15.91 -6.34 4.06
C GLY A 193 -17.18 -6.21 4.90
N LEU A 194 -17.08 -5.62 6.09
CA LEU A 194 -18.23 -5.35 6.98
C LEU A 194 -19.24 -4.37 6.35
N GLN A 195 -18.78 -3.47 5.48
CA GLN A 195 -19.64 -2.58 4.70
C GLN A 195 -20.26 -3.25 3.46
N ASN A 196 -20.08 -4.55 3.28
CA ASN A 196 -20.57 -5.33 2.14
C ASN A 196 -20.04 -4.82 0.78
N LYS A 197 -18.86 -4.20 0.76
CA LYS A 197 -18.21 -3.73 -0.48
C LYS A 197 -17.35 -4.79 -1.14
N THR A 198 -16.83 -5.73 -0.35
CA THR A 198 -16.03 -6.88 -0.75
C THR A 198 -16.27 -8.03 0.23
N THR A 199 -15.52 -9.13 0.14
CA THR A 199 -15.60 -10.23 1.09
C THR A 199 -14.30 -10.35 1.90
N ILE A 200 -14.36 -10.92 3.11
CA ILE A 200 -13.16 -11.19 3.91
C ILE A 200 -12.22 -12.14 3.17
N GLU A 201 -12.76 -13.14 2.50
CA GLU A 201 -12.00 -14.08 1.68
C GLU A 201 -11.16 -13.38 0.59
N GLU A 202 -11.74 -12.39 -0.11
CA GLU A 202 -11.01 -11.59 -1.10
C GLU A 202 -9.89 -10.77 -0.46
N ILE A 203 -10.13 -10.21 0.71
CA ILE A 203 -9.10 -9.45 1.45
C ILE A 203 -7.95 -10.34 1.86
N LEU A 204 -8.21 -11.53 2.41
CA LEU A 204 -7.18 -12.49 2.81
C LEU A 204 -6.30 -12.97 1.65
N ARG A 205 -6.80 -12.95 0.42
CA ARG A 205 -6.00 -13.25 -0.78
C ARG A 205 -5.03 -12.14 -1.18
N LEU A 206 -5.30 -10.90 -0.77
CA LEU A 206 -4.58 -9.71 -1.23
C LEU A 206 -3.54 -9.22 -0.25
N VAL A 207 -3.75 -9.45 1.04
CA VAL A 207 -2.90 -8.89 2.11
C VAL A 207 -2.03 -9.95 2.75
N GLU A 208 -0.83 -9.54 3.15
CA GLU A 208 0.02 -10.33 4.03
C GLU A 208 -0.55 -10.28 5.46
N LEU A 209 -0.65 -11.43 6.07
CA LEU A 209 -1.11 -11.56 7.45
C LEU A 209 0.09 -11.50 8.40
N ASP A 210 -0.09 -10.89 9.57
CA ASP A 210 0.86 -11.04 10.66
C ASP A 210 0.81 -12.47 11.25
N ASP A 211 1.86 -12.86 11.99
CA ASP A 211 2.01 -14.21 12.52
C ASP A 211 0.81 -14.67 13.36
N GLU A 212 0.17 -13.76 14.10
CA GLU A 212 -1.00 -14.09 14.89
C GLU A 212 -2.26 -14.26 14.05
N SER A 213 -2.44 -13.44 13.02
CA SER A 213 -3.55 -13.59 12.06
C SER A 213 -3.38 -14.85 11.22
N VAL A 214 -2.14 -15.21 10.85
CA VAL A 214 -1.84 -16.52 10.24
C VAL A 214 -2.27 -17.66 11.14
N LYS A 215 -1.93 -17.63 12.43
CA LYS A 215 -2.35 -18.66 13.39
C LYS A 215 -3.88 -18.79 13.51
N ILE A 216 -4.61 -17.67 13.48
CA ILE A 216 -6.07 -17.66 13.51
C ILE A 216 -6.66 -18.35 12.27
N VAL A 217 -6.12 -18.04 11.09
CA VAL A 217 -6.61 -18.61 9.81
C VAL A 217 -6.19 -20.07 9.66
N SER A 218 -4.94 -20.43 10.00
CA SER A 218 -4.41 -21.79 9.84
C SER A 218 -5.02 -22.80 10.84
N ALA A 219 -5.36 -22.37 12.05
CA ALA A 219 -6.01 -23.25 13.04
C ALA A 219 -7.35 -23.83 12.54
N THR A 220 -7.94 -23.27 11.49
CA THR A 220 -9.21 -23.70 10.91
C THR A 220 -9.03 -24.58 9.67
N ASN A 221 -7.89 -24.44 8.96
CA ASN A 221 -7.59 -25.27 7.77
C ASN A 221 -7.20 -26.72 8.11
N ASN A 222 -6.97 -27.04 9.38
CA ASN A 222 -6.72 -28.42 9.85
C ASN A 222 -8.02 -29.22 10.11
N LEU A 223 -9.19 -28.72 9.70
CA LEU A 223 -10.50 -29.34 9.90
C LEU A 223 -11.15 -29.83 8.57
N PHE A 224 -10.35 -29.88 7.45
CA PHE A 224 -10.77 -30.48 6.17
C PHE A 224 -9.77 -31.46 5.64
#